data_055a5ca8bc126e62b147583113e3a159
#
_entry.id   055a5ca8bc126e62b147583113e3a159
#
_cell.length_a   1.000
_cell.length_b   1.000
_cell.length_c   1.000
_cell.angle_alpha   90.00
_cell.angle_beta   90.00
_cell.angle_gamma   90.00
#
_symmetry.space_group_name_H-M   'P 1'
#
loop_
_entity.id
_entity.type
_entity.pdbx_description
1 polymer ?
#
loop_
_entity_poly.entity_id
_entity_poly.type
_entity_poly.pdbx_seq_one_letter_code
_entity_poly.pdbx_strand_id
1 'polypeptide(L)'
;MKRHLLVTNDYPPKVGGIQSYLWELWKRLPEEKVTVFTPDHVDARIFDVEQGHSIVRDKRKVFFPTRSLAADIRDLARKVDAELVVLDPALPLGHLAPSLDLPYAVIVHGAEVALPGRLPITKQLLRRVLLGAEFVITAGGYPAAEAVRAANRPIETIVIPPGVDGSRFAPLGSPVVIEQKRREL
;
A
#
# COMPACT_ATOMS: atom_id res chain seq x y z
N MET A 1 12.52 4.69 12.86
CA MET A 1 11.69 4.60 11.66
C MET A 1 11.71 5.96 10.96
N LYS A 2 11.91 6.00 9.63
CA LYS A 2 11.83 7.23 8.81
C LYS A 2 10.41 7.80 8.84
N ARG A 3 10.27 9.13 8.85
CA ARG A 3 9.00 9.80 8.58
C ARG A 3 8.66 9.57 7.10
N HIS A 4 7.44 9.12 6.80
CA HIS A 4 7.12 8.71 5.45
C HIS A 4 5.71 9.10 5.00
N LEU A 5 5.58 9.27 3.69
CA LEU A 5 4.34 9.56 2.99
C LEU A 5 3.89 8.31 2.22
N LEU A 6 2.78 7.69 2.63
CA LEU A 6 2.11 6.66 1.84
C LEU A 6 1.25 7.33 0.76
N VAL A 7 1.44 6.95 -0.49
CA VAL A 7 0.62 7.40 -1.63
C VAL A 7 -0.09 6.20 -2.22
N THR A 8 -1.43 6.19 -2.13
CA THR A 8 -2.24 5.05 -2.58
C THR A 8 -3.60 5.48 -3.11
N ASN A 9 -4.16 4.68 -4.02
CA ASN A 9 -5.57 4.76 -4.43
C ASN A 9 -6.50 3.96 -3.50
N ASP A 10 -5.92 3.17 -2.60
CA ASP A 10 -6.62 2.11 -1.89
C ASP A 10 -6.49 2.32 -0.37
N TYR A 11 -7.27 3.28 0.17
CA TYR A 11 -7.34 3.55 1.60
C TYR A 11 -8.81 3.65 2.07
N PRO A 12 -9.12 3.24 3.32
CA PRO A 12 -10.48 3.43 3.86
C PRO A 12 -10.93 4.90 3.83
N PRO A 13 -12.24 5.15 3.79
CA PRO A 13 -13.36 4.23 4.00
C PRO A 13 -13.73 3.39 2.78
N LYS A 14 -13.01 3.49 1.67
CA LYS A 14 -13.18 2.56 0.55
C LYS A 14 -12.99 1.11 1.05
N VAL A 15 -13.95 0.24 0.73
CA VAL A 15 -13.98 -1.15 1.21
C VAL A 15 -13.21 -2.07 0.26
N GLY A 16 -12.34 -2.91 0.81
CA GLY A 16 -11.60 -3.93 0.05
C GLY A 16 -10.42 -4.50 0.84
N GLY A 17 -9.82 -5.56 0.30
CA GLY A 17 -8.73 -6.28 0.96
C GLY A 17 -7.45 -5.45 1.05
N ILE A 18 -7.09 -4.72 0.00
CA ILE A 18 -5.90 -3.84 -0.02
C ILE A 18 -6.10 -2.68 0.96
N GLN A 19 -7.27 -2.04 0.96
CA GLN A 19 -7.61 -0.95 1.86
C GLN A 19 -7.47 -1.36 3.32
N SER A 20 -8.06 -2.50 3.68
CA SER A 20 -7.97 -3.05 5.03
C SER A 20 -6.53 -3.42 5.40
N TYR A 21 -5.79 -4.02 4.48
CA TYR A 21 -4.38 -4.39 4.67
C TYR A 21 -3.50 -3.16 4.96
N LEU A 22 -3.62 -2.12 4.13
CA LEU A 22 -2.85 -0.88 4.31
C LEU A 22 -3.21 -0.20 5.64
N TRP A 23 -4.49 -0.04 5.91
CA TRP A 23 -4.95 0.57 7.16
C TRP A 23 -4.48 -0.20 8.39
N GLU A 24 -4.65 -1.52 8.41
CA GLU A 24 -4.22 -2.38 9.52
C GLU A 24 -2.71 -2.30 9.76
N LEU A 25 -1.92 -2.09 8.73
CA LEU A 25 -0.48 -1.92 8.85
C LEU A 25 -0.12 -0.51 9.35
N TRP A 26 -0.67 0.52 8.71
CA TRP A 26 -0.29 1.91 8.98
C TRP A 26 -0.80 2.43 10.33
N LYS A 27 -1.97 2.03 10.78
CA LYS A 27 -2.50 2.42 12.10
C LYS A 27 -1.69 1.90 13.30
N ARG A 28 -0.77 0.97 13.09
CA ARG A 28 0.13 0.42 14.12
C ARG A 28 1.50 1.07 14.16
N LEU A 29 1.76 1.97 13.24
CA LEU A 29 3.01 2.72 13.18
C LEU A 29 2.90 3.98 14.06
N PRO A 30 4.04 4.57 14.52
CA PRO A 30 4.02 5.83 15.26
C PRO A 30 3.33 6.93 14.45
N GLU A 31 2.29 7.52 15.01
CA GLU A 31 1.37 8.45 14.34
C GLU A 31 2.09 9.66 13.74
N GLU A 32 3.08 10.20 14.47
CA GLU A 32 3.87 11.35 14.05
C GLU A 32 4.85 11.05 12.89
N LYS A 33 5.02 9.78 12.54
CA LYS A 33 5.89 9.33 11.44
C LYS A 33 5.14 9.03 10.15
N VAL A 34 3.81 9.09 10.19
CA VAL A 34 2.94 8.63 9.10
C VAL A 34 2.10 9.77 8.56
N THR A 35 2.12 9.93 7.24
CA THR A 35 1.10 10.68 6.50
C THR A 35 0.63 9.82 5.34
N VAL A 36 -0.68 9.75 5.14
CA VAL A 36 -1.29 9.05 4.00
C VAL A 36 -1.84 10.07 3.01
N PHE A 37 -1.50 9.92 1.74
CA PHE A 37 -2.04 10.72 0.63
C PHE A 37 -2.85 9.83 -0.28
N THR A 38 -4.15 10.13 -0.41
CA THR A 38 -5.10 9.26 -1.10
C THR A 38 -6.25 10.08 -1.70
N PRO A 39 -6.98 9.57 -2.71
CA PRO A 39 -8.18 10.22 -3.22
C PRO A 39 -9.24 10.44 -2.15
N ASP A 40 -10.08 11.45 -2.37
CA ASP A 40 -11.23 11.71 -1.51
C ASP A 40 -12.33 10.65 -1.66
N HIS A 41 -13.15 10.52 -0.62
CA HIS A 41 -14.29 9.61 -0.56
C HIS A 41 -15.44 10.26 0.20
N VAL A 42 -16.68 9.90 -0.12
CA VAL A 42 -17.88 10.50 0.48
C VAL A 42 -17.87 10.43 2.02
N ASP A 43 -17.43 9.31 2.58
CA ASP A 43 -17.38 9.09 4.04
C ASP A 43 -15.99 9.36 4.65
N ALA A 44 -15.06 9.97 3.88
CA ALA A 44 -13.68 10.16 4.31
C ALA A 44 -13.58 10.96 5.61
N ARG A 45 -14.35 12.03 5.73
CA ARG A 45 -14.31 12.92 6.91
C ARG A 45 -14.66 12.18 8.21
N ILE A 46 -15.62 11.27 8.18
CA ILE A 46 -16.02 10.49 9.35
C ILE A 46 -14.90 9.53 9.73
N PHE A 47 -14.34 8.84 8.77
CA PHE A 47 -13.24 7.89 8.98
C PHE A 47 -11.98 8.61 9.50
N ASP A 48 -11.59 9.71 8.85
CA ASP A 48 -10.30 10.37 9.08
C ASP A 48 -10.17 10.95 10.50
N VAL A 49 -11.26 11.44 11.09
CA VAL A 49 -11.24 12.02 12.46
C VAL A 49 -10.98 10.96 13.55
N GLU A 50 -11.19 9.70 13.25
CA GLU A 50 -10.94 8.57 14.16
C GLU A 50 -9.51 8.04 14.08
N GLN A 51 -8.71 8.55 13.14
CA GLN A 51 -7.34 8.06 12.95
C GLN A 51 -6.33 8.90 13.73
N GLY A 52 -5.32 8.23 14.30
CA GLY A 52 -4.25 8.92 15.00
C GLY A 52 -3.23 9.58 14.05
N HIS A 53 -3.02 9.00 12.87
CA HIS A 53 -2.08 9.53 11.87
C HIS A 53 -2.75 10.49 10.87
N SER A 54 -1.95 11.33 10.22
CA SER A 54 -2.43 12.30 9.25
C SER A 54 -2.88 11.65 7.94
N ILE A 55 -4.09 12.01 7.48
CA ILE A 55 -4.61 11.61 6.16
C ILE A 55 -4.90 12.87 5.35
N VAL A 56 -4.29 12.98 4.19
CA VAL A 56 -4.50 14.08 3.24
C VAL A 56 -5.29 13.54 2.07
N ARG A 57 -6.48 14.10 1.85
CA ARG A 57 -7.38 13.73 0.75
C ARG A 57 -7.22 14.68 -0.42
N ASP A 58 -7.17 14.11 -1.62
CA ASP A 58 -7.11 14.86 -2.87
C ASP A 58 -8.45 14.77 -3.60
N LYS A 59 -8.85 15.85 -4.28
CA LYS A 59 -10.11 15.93 -5.02
C LYS A 59 -10.21 14.98 -6.22
N ARG A 60 -9.09 14.45 -6.69
CA ARG A 60 -9.07 13.43 -7.74
C ARG A 60 -9.74 12.17 -7.24
N LYS A 61 -10.54 11.54 -8.08
CA LYS A 61 -11.18 10.25 -7.77
C LYS A 61 -10.19 9.08 -7.82
N VAL A 62 -9.14 9.21 -8.62
CA VAL A 62 -8.09 8.20 -8.81
C VAL A 62 -6.77 8.91 -9.11
N PHE A 63 -5.70 8.45 -8.52
CA PHE A 63 -4.34 8.87 -8.85
C PHE A 63 -3.84 8.12 -10.09
N PHE A 64 -3.59 8.88 -11.14
CA PHE A 64 -2.85 8.42 -12.31
C PHE A 64 -1.43 8.99 -12.29
N PRO A 65 -0.42 8.30 -12.85
CA PRO A 65 0.97 8.74 -12.81
C PRO A 65 1.22 9.94 -13.74
N THR A 66 0.79 11.13 -13.32
CA THR A 66 0.94 12.40 -14.04
C THR A 66 2.01 13.28 -13.40
N ARG A 67 2.57 14.22 -14.19
CA ARG A 67 3.52 15.21 -13.68
C ARG A 67 2.92 16.09 -12.58
N SER A 68 1.62 16.41 -12.67
CA SER A 68 0.91 17.13 -11.62
C SER A 68 0.87 16.36 -10.32
N LEU A 69 0.50 15.06 -10.36
CA LEU A 69 0.51 14.24 -9.15
C LEU A 69 1.92 14.13 -8.53
N ALA A 70 2.96 14.00 -9.36
CA ALA A 70 4.34 13.98 -8.87
C ALA A 70 4.73 15.29 -8.16
N ALA A 71 4.29 16.45 -8.68
CA ALA A 71 4.49 17.74 -8.03
C ALA A 71 3.78 17.82 -6.69
N ASP A 72 2.50 17.42 -6.62
CA ASP A 72 1.72 17.42 -5.38
C ASP A 72 2.33 16.49 -4.32
N ILE A 73 2.82 15.31 -4.72
CA ILE A 73 3.52 14.38 -3.81
C ILE A 73 4.80 15.03 -3.24
N ARG A 74 5.62 15.66 -4.08
CA ARG A 74 6.85 16.35 -3.63
C ARG A 74 6.53 17.50 -2.67
N ASP A 75 5.52 18.29 -2.98
CA ASP A 75 5.13 19.44 -2.15
C ASP A 75 4.59 18.98 -0.80
N LEU A 76 3.75 17.93 -0.80
CA LEU A 76 3.25 17.33 0.43
C LEU A 76 4.38 16.68 1.23
N ALA A 77 5.28 15.92 0.58
CA ALA A 77 6.41 15.29 1.23
C ALA A 77 7.30 16.31 1.95
N ARG A 78 7.58 17.45 1.31
CA ARG A 78 8.30 18.58 1.93
C ARG A 78 7.53 19.18 3.11
N LYS A 79 6.22 19.37 2.96
CA LYS A 79 5.37 19.95 4.01
C LYS A 79 5.31 19.11 5.29
N VAL A 80 5.41 17.79 5.14
CA VAL A 80 5.36 16.84 6.27
C VAL A 80 6.74 16.31 6.67
N ASP A 81 7.81 16.87 6.13
CA ASP A 81 9.19 16.44 6.34
C ASP A 81 9.40 14.94 6.11
N ALA A 82 8.80 14.40 5.06
CA ALA A 82 8.94 12.99 4.74
C ALA A 82 10.36 12.67 4.25
N GLU A 83 10.95 11.63 4.80
CA GLU A 83 12.28 11.09 4.46
C GLU A 83 12.16 9.93 3.45
N LEU A 84 10.95 9.44 3.21
CA LEU A 84 10.63 8.32 2.35
C LEU A 84 9.23 8.48 1.77
N VAL A 85 9.05 8.13 0.50
CA VAL A 85 7.72 7.97 -0.11
C VAL A 85 7.44 6.48 -0.31
N VAL A 86 6.30 6.01 0.14
CA VAL A 86 5.81 4.64 -0.10
C VAL A 86 4.72 4.70 -1.16
N LEU A 87 4.94 4.05 -2.30
CA LEU A 87 4.02 4.07 -3.43
C LEU A 87 3.26 2.73 -3.51
N ASP A 88 1.96 2.81 -3.50
CA ASP A 88 1.06 1.68 -3.59
C ASP A 88 0.00 1.90 -4.69
N PRO A 89 -0.07 0.97 -5.63
CA PRO A 89 0.81 -0.16 -5.90
C PRO A 89 2.12 0.21 -6.62
N ALA A 90 3.05 -0.75 -6.73
CA ALA A 90 4.30 -0.58 -7.47
C ALA A 90 4.08 -0.09 -8.91
N LEU A 91 3.00 -0.49 -9.57
CA LEU A 91 2.49 0.09 -10.81
C LEU A 91 0.96 0.28 -10.69
N PRO A 92 0.42 1.40 -11.18
CA PRO A 92 1.09 2.44 -11.99
C PRO A 92 1.84 3.53 -11.19
N LEU A 93 1.57 3.69 -9.87
CA LEU A 93 2.07 4.85 -9.11
C LEU A 93 3.59 4.88 -8.97
N GLY A 94 4.24 3.73 -8.84
CA GLY A 94 5.71 3.65 -8.78
C GLY A 94 6.42 4.24 -10.00
N HIS A 95 5.71 4.42 -11.14
CA HIS A 95 6.28 5.13 -12.29
C HIS A 95 6.66 6.58 -11.98
N LEU A 96 6.06 7.19 -10.96
CA LEU A 96 6.39 8.55 -10.52
C LEU A 96 7.71 8.64 -9.76
N ALA A 97 8.17 7.54 -9.18
CA ALA A 97 9.31 7.49 -8.26
C ALA A 97 10.55 8.27 -8.74
N PRO A 98 11.01 8.12 -10.01
CA PRO A 98 12.20 8.86 -10.48
C PRO A 98 12.03 10.39 -10.48
N SER A 99 10.80 10.89 -10.39
CA SER A 99 10.50 12.33 -10.40
C SER A 99 10.20 12.91 -9.01
N LEU A 100 10.33 12.12 -7.96
CA LEU A 100 10.00 12.56 -6.59
C LEU A 100 11.18 13.18 -5.85
N ASP A 101 12.41 12.99 -6.33
CA ASP A 101 13.67 13.49 -5.72
C ASP A 101 13.82 13.07 -4.23
N LEU A 102 13.24 11.92 -3.87
CA LEU A 102 13.25 11.35 -2.53
C LEU A 102 13.46 9.83 -2.62
N PRO A 103 14.05 9.23 -1.59
CA PRO A 103 14.03 7.78 -1.42
C PRO A 103 12.60 7.26 -1.44
N TYR A 104 12.40 6.09 -2.03
CA TYR A 104 11.08 5.49 -2.08
C TYR A 104 11.08 3.99 -1.83
N ALA A 105 9.96 3.50 -1.35
CA ALA A 105 9.61 2.09 -1.29
C ALA A 105 8.33 1.85 -2.11
N VAL A 106 8.06 0.60 -2.45
CA VAL A 106 6.82 0.23 -3.14
C VAL A 106 6.15 -0.93 -2.43
N ILE A 107 4.82 -1.02 -2.58
CA ILE A 107 4.04 -2.15 -2.08
C ILE A 107 3.60 -3.01 -3.25
N VAL A 108 3.62 -4.32 -3.03
CA VAL A 108 3.27 -5.34 -4.03
C VAL A 108 2.29 -6.34 -3.41
N HIS A 109 1.11 -6.46 -4.02
CA HIS A 109 0.04 -7.36 -3.55
C HIS A 109 -0.04 -8.66 -4.35
N GLY A 110 0.37 -8.65 -5.63
CA GLY A 110 0.43 -9.86 -6.47
C GLY A 110 0.07 -9.63 -7.93
N ALA A 111 -1.19 -9.34 -8.25
CA ALA A 111 -1.67 -9.23 -9.63
C ALA A 111 -0.96 -8.13 -10.44
N GLU A 112 -0.67 -6.99 -9.79
CA GLU A 112 0.01 -5.83 -10.38
C GLU A 112 1.51 -6.07 -10.68
N VAL A 113 2.04 -7.20 -10.26
CA VAL A 113 3.41 -7.65 -10.60
C VAL A 113 3.37 -8.78 -11.61
N ALA A 114 2.46 -9.74 -11.42
CA ALA A 114 2.37 -10.93 -12.23
C ALA A 114 1.93 -10.62 -13.68
N LEU A 115 0.94 -9.73 -13.87
CA LEU A 115 0.43 -9.35 -15.19
C LEU A 115 1.39 -8.41 -15.96
N PRO A 116 1.83 -7.27 -15.40
CA PRO A 116 2.80 -6.40 -16.06
C PRO A 116 4.14 -7.07 -16.32
N GLY A 117 4.55 -7.99 -15.46
CA GLY A 117 5.79 -8.75 -15.63
C GLY A 117 5.83 -9.63 -16.89
N ARG A 118 4.68 -9.86 -17.55
CA ARG A 118 4.58 -10.68 -18.77
C ARG A 118 4.68 -9.87 -20.07
N LEU A 119 4.37 -8.56 -20.03
CA LEU A 119 4.40 -7.69 -21.21
C LEU A 119 5.73 -6.93 -21.29
N PRO A 120 6.43 -6.86 -22.44
CA PRO A 120 7.78 -6.33 -22.54
C PRO A 120 7.96 -4.92 -22.00
N ILE A 121 7.05 -4.00 -22.32
CA ILE A 121 7.14 -2.58 -21.92
C ILE A 121 6.86 -2.41 -20.44
N THR A 122 5.78 -2.98 -19.94
CA THR A 122 5.39 -2.89 -18.52
C THR A 122 6.37 -3.64 -17.62
N LYS A 123 6.94 -4.74 -18.09
CA LYS A 123 8.03 -5.46 -17.41
C LYS A 123 9.26 -4.58 -17.18
N GLN A 124 9.66 -3.84 -18.22
CA GLN A 124 10.84 -2.98 -18.11
C GLN A 124 10.59 -1.78 -17.19
N LEU A 125 9.38 -1.24 -17.23
CA LEU A 125 8.96 -0.18 -16.31
C LEU A 125 8.92 -0.67 -14.86
N LEU A 126 8.26 -1.80 -14.60
CA LEU A 126 8.21 -2.44 -13.29
C LEU A 126 9.61 -2.72 -12.76
N ARG A 127 10.48 -3.28 -13.60
CA ARG A 127 11.86 -3.55 -13.23
C ARG A 127 12.60 -2.29 -12.76
N ARG A 128 12.46 -1.17 -13.47
CA ARG A 128 13.07 0.11 -13.07
C ARG A 128 12.56 0.56 -11.70
N VAL A 129 11.26 0.46 -11.47
CA VAL A 129 10.62 0.84 -10.21
C VAL A 129 11.15 -0.02 -9.07
N LEU A 130 11.17 -1.35 -9.24
CA LEU A 130 11.65 -2.28 -8.22
C LEU A 130 13.15 -2.10 -7.90
N LEU A 131 13.97 -1.83 -8.93
CA LEU A 131 15.42 -1.67 -8.76
C LEU A 131 15.84 -0.34 -8.13
N GLY A 132 15.01 0.69 -8.23
CA GLY A 132 15.27 1.98 -7.62
C GLY A 132 14.67 2.14 -6.22
N ALA A 133 13.81 1.21 -5.79
CA ALA A 133 13.24 1.23 -4.45
C ALA A 133 14.28 0.88 -3.38
N GLU A 134 14.25 1.54 -2.22
CA GLU A 134 15.07 1.16 -1.06
C GLU A 134 14.69 -0.26 -0.60
N PHE A 135 13.39 -0.55 -0.59
CA PHE A 135 12.86 -1.89 -0.30
C PHE A 135 11.45 -2.05 -0.90
N VAL A 136 11.02 -3.29 -1.00
CA VAL A 136 9.70 -3.67 -1.53
C VAL A 136 8.91 -4.37 -0.42
N ILE A 137 7.78 -3.80 -0.01
CA ILE A 137 6.85 -4.45 0.92
C ILE A 137 5.96 -5.38 0.11
N THR A 138 5.80 -6.62 0.57
CA THR A 138 4.99 -7.63 -0.12
C THR A 138 3.98 -8.26 0.81
N ALA A 139 2.76 -8.46 0.34
CA ALA A 139 1.68 -9.06 1.12
C ALA A 139 1.82 -10.59 1.32
N GLY A 140 2.92 -11.19 0.87
CA GLY A 140 3.19 -12.62 1.03
C GLY A 140 4.39 -13.11 0.22
N GLY A 141 4.73 -14.37 0.37
CA GLY A 141 5.88 -14.97 -0.31
C GLY A 141 5.73 -15.04 -1.82
N TYR A 142 4.52 -15.26 -2.35
CA TYR A 142 4.28 -15.27 -3.79
C TYR A 142 4.55 -13.89 -4.44
N PRO A 143 3.97 -12.78 -3.97
CA PRO A 143 4.32 -11.45 -4.47
C PRO A 143 5.81 -11.14 -4.36
N ALA A 144 6.49 -11.57 -3.29
CA ALA A 144 7.92 -11.37 -3.12
C ALA A 144 8.73 -12.09 -4.22
N ALA A 145 8.40 -13.36 -4.48
CA ALA A 145 9.05 -14.13 -5.56
C ALA A 145 8.82 -13.52 -6.95
N GLU A 146 7.59 -13.04 -7.22
CA GLU A 146 7.28 -12.36 -8.48
C GLU A 146 8.03 -11.03 -8.62
N ALA A 147 8.17 -10.25 -7.54
CA ALA A 147 8.93 -8.99 -7.54
C ALA A 147 10.42 -9.26 -7.86
N VAL A 148 11.05 -10.23 -7.20
CA VAL A 148 12.43 -10.63 -7.47
C VAL A 148 12.60 -11.11 -8.93
N ARG A 149 11.65 -11.91 -9.44
CA ARG A 149 11.64 -12.36 -10.84
C ARG A 149 11.53 -11.19 -11.82
N ALA A 150 10.63 -10.22 -11.55
CA ALA A 150 10.46 -9.03 -12.38
C ALA A 150 11.70 -8.12 -12.37
N ALA A 151 12.33 -7.98 -11.21
CA ALA A 151 13.60 -7.24 -11.06
C ALA A 151 14.77 -7.91 -11.78
N ASN A 152 14.71 -9.23 -11.99
CA ASN A 152 15.76 -10.07 -12.57
C ASN A 152 17.12 -9.96 -11.83
N ARG A 153 17.06 -9.70 -10.53
CA ARG A 153 18.19 -9.75 -9.58
C ARG A 153 17.63 -9.67 -8.15
N PRO A 154 18.40 -10.02 -7.11
CA PRO A 154 18.00 -9.81 -5.72
C PRO A 154 17.66 -8.34 -5.47
N ILE A 155 16.59 -8.10 -4.73
CA ILE A 155 16.13 -6.80 -4.22
C ILE A 155 15.76 -6.98 -2.76
N GLU A 156 15.85 -5.88 -1.99
CA GLU A 156 15.41 -5.89 -0.60
C GLU A 156 13.89 -6.04 -0.53
N THR A 157 13.41 -7.11 0.12
CA THR A 157 11.97 -7.39 0.26
C THR A 157 11.59 -7.60 1.72
N ILE A 158 10.53 -6.95 2.14
CA ILE A 158 9.93 -7.11 3.47
C ILE A 158 8.57 -7.79 3.30
N VAL A 159 8.47 -9.04 3.74
CA VAL A 159 7.24 -9.82 3.62
C VAL A 159 6.37 -9.57 4.85
N ILE A 160 5.22 -8.91 4.66
CA ILE A 160 4.25 -8.64 5.71
C ILE A 160 2.90 -9.21 5.27
N PRO A 161 2.54 -10.44 5.64
CA PRO A 161 1.25 -11.01 5.26
C PRO A 161 0.10 -10.31 6.00
N PRO A 162 -1.12 -10.31 5.41
CA PRO A 162 -2.31 -9.83 6.12
C PRO A 162 -2.48 -10.57 7.45
N GLY A 163 -2.66 -9.80 8.51
CA GLY A 163 -2.96 -10.32 9.83
C GLY A 163 -4.44 -10.60 10.02
N VAL A 164 -4.76 -11.35 11.05
CA VAL A 164 -6.14 -11.61 11.53
C VAL A 164 -6.24 -11.10 12.95
N ASP A 165 -7.31 -10.38 13.25
CA ASP A 165 -7.65 -10.01 14.62
C ASP A 165 -8.19 -11.23 15.36
N GLY A 166 -7.34 -11.84 16.19
CA GLY A 166 -7.66 -13.03 16.96
C GLY A 166 -8.75 -12.83 18.03
N SER A 167 -9.04 -11.58 18.43
CA SER A 167 -10.15 -11.28 19.33
C SER A 167 -11.49 -11.33 18.60
N ARG A 168 -11.51 -10.96 17.33
CA ARG A 168 -12.69 -10.97 16.47
C ARG A 168 -12.92 -12.33 15.77
N PHE A 169 -11.83 -13.01 15.40
CA PHE A 169 -11.85 -14.26 14.65
C PHE A 169 -11.22 -15.39 15.47
N ALA A 170 -11.86 -15.73 16.59
CA ALA A 170 -11.45 -16.87 17.39
C ALA A 170 -12.07 -18.18 16.85
N PRO A 171 -11.37 -19.33 16.95
CA PRO A 171 -11.96 -20.61 16.66
C PRO A 171 -13.21 -20.85 17.52
N LEU A 172 -14.28 -21.35 16.91
CA LEU A 172 -15.46 -21.79 17.66
C LEU A 172 -15.07 -22.96 18.53
N GLY A 173 -15.15 -22.80 19.85
CA GLY A 173 -14.54 -23.72 20.84
C GLY A 173 -15.19 -25.11 20.99
N SER A 174 -16.29 -25.41 20.27
CA SER A 174 -16.98 -26.67 20.41
C SER A 174 -17.57 -27.15 19.08
N PRO A 175 -17.48 -28.47 18.75
CA PRO A 175 -18.12 -29.05 17.58
C PRO A 175 -19.62 -28.77 17.48
N VAL A 176 -20.30 -28.70 18.61
CA VAL A 176 -21.74 -28.38 18.67
C VAL A 176 -22.04 -26.97 18.21
N VAL A 177 -21.24 -25.99 18.63
CA VAL A 177 -21.38 -24.57 18.21
C VAL A 177 -21.07 -24.43 16.73
N ILE A 178 -20.10 -25.17 16.22
CA ILE A 178 -19.75 -25.18 14.79
C ILE A 178 -20.93 -25.71 13.96
N GLU A 179 -21.53 -26.79 14.39
CA GLU A 179 -22.67 -27.40 13.68
C GLU A 179 -23.92 -26.52 13.72
N GLN A 180 -24.19 -25.87 14.87
CA GLN A 180 -25.27 -24.90 14.98
C GLN A 180 -25.07 -23.71 14.03
N LYS A 181 -23.87 -23.12 13.99
CA LYS A 181 -23.54 -22.01 13.07
C LYS A 181 -23.64 -22.39 11.60
N ARG A 182 -23.29 -23.64 11.23
CA ARG A 182 -23.45 -24.14 9.86
C ARG A 182 -24.92 -24.28 9.43
N ARG A 183 -25.84 -24.50 10.38
CA ARG A 183 -27.28 -24.58 10.09
C ARG A 183 -27.95 -23.21 9.99
N GLU A 184 -27.32 -22.16 10.54
CA GLU A 184 -27.77 -20.77 10.47
C GLU A 184 -27.36 -20.08 9.17
N LEU A 185 -26.43 -20.64 8.38
CA LEU A 185 -25.95 -20.17 7.08
C LEU A 185 -26.67 -20.86 5.92
#